data_dd4c193017b67d9c37a97e454146e1fc
#
_entry.id   dd4c193017b67d9c37a97e454146e1fc
#
_cell.length_a   1.000
_cell.length_b   1.000
_cell.length_c   1.000
_cell.angle_alpha   90.00
_cell.angle_beta   90.00
_cell.angle_gamma   90.00
#
_symmetry.space_group_name_H-M   'P 1'
#
loop_
_entity.id
_entity.type
_entity.pdbx_description
1 polymer ?
#
loop_
_entity_poly.entity_id
_entity_poly.type
_entity_poly.pdbx_seq_one_letter_code
_entity_poly.pdbx_strand_id
1 'polypeptide(L)'
;MKKIIITIVKKSRDESGEISCDIEVPTEVRTDILTKDIVQALEGYCKKPMKADGGTGLYLCRREKALEPEKTFAESEVRNGDIILITEN
;
A
#
# COMPACT_ATOMS: atom_id res chain seq x y z
N MET A 1 -11.72 -16.28 1.21
CA MET A 1 -10.96 -15.24 0.49
C MET A 1 -9.47 -15.38 0.81
N LYS A 2 -8.64 -15.37 -0.19
CA LYS A 2 -7.20 -15.51 -0.01
C LYS A 2 -6.60 -14.20 0.51
N LYS A 3 -5.74 -14.29 1.50
CA LYS A 3 -5.03 -13.15 2.06
C LYS A 3 -3.53 -13.35 1.97
N ILE A 4 -2.81 -12.27 1.84
CA ILE A 4 -1.34 -12.26 1.82
C ILE A 4 -0.84 -11.19 2.79
N ILE A 5 0.40 -11.36 3.22
CA ILE A 5 1.06 -10.35 4.05
C ILE A 5 2.02 -9.59 3.13
N ILE A 6 1.90 -8.26 3.15
CA ILE A 6 2.78 -7.38 2.37
C ILE A 6 3.46 -6.40 3.32
N THR A 7 4.60 -5.88 2.90
CA THR A 7 5.31 -4.83 3.63
C THR A 7 5.00 -3.50 2.96
N ILE A 8 4.36 -2.61 3.69
CA ILE A 8 4.06 -1.26 3.21
C ILE A 8 5.17 -0.32 3.64
N VAL A 9 5.69 0.44 2.69
CA VAL A 9 6.74 1.43 2.94
C VAL A 9 6.24 2.79 2.49
N LYS A 10 6.37 3.78 3.36
CA LYS A 10 6.10 5.16 3.03
C LYS A 10 7.31 6.01 3.38
N LYS A 11 7.84 6.74 2.39
CA LYS A 11 8.93 7.67 2.62
C LYS A 11 8.37 9.03 3.00
N SER A 12 8.91 9.60 4.07
CA SER A 12 8.52 10.92 4.51
C SER A 12 9.23 11.98 3.67
N ARG A 13 8.55 13.09 3.40
CA ARG A 13 9.16 14.22 2.72
C ARG A 13 10.06 15.03 3.63
N ASP A 14 9.78 14.99 4.92
CA ASP A 14 10.68 15.60 5.90
C ASP A 14 11.78 14.60 6.26
N GLU A 15 12.67 14.98 7.13
CA GLU A 15 13.85 14.18 7.43
C GLU A 15 13.59 13.07 8.44
N SER A 16 12.34 12.76 8.73
CA SER A 16 12.00 11.79 9.76
C SER A 16 12.15 10.33 9.30
N GLY A 17 12.55 10.10 8.04
CA GLY A 17 12.83 8.77 7.55
C GLY A 17 11.63 8.09 6.92
N GLU A 18 11.72 6.77 6.80
CA GLU A 18 10.64 5.99 6.20
C GLU A 18 9.92 5.19 7.25
N ILE A 19 8.65 4.95 7.00
CA ILE A 19 7.78 4.11 7.83
C ILE A 19 7.54 2.82 7.07
N SER A 20 7.68 1.69 7.76
CA SER A 20 7.34 0.41 7.16
C SER A 20 6.59 -0.45 8.16
N CYS A 21 5.62 -1.21 7.67
CA CYS A 21 4.90 -2.16 8.49
C CYS A 21 4.35 -3.29 7.62
N ASP A 22 4.18 -4.46 8.23
CA ASP A 22 3.57 -5.60 7.55
C ASP A 22 2.07 -5.59 7.79
N ILE A 23 1.31 -5.80 6.72
CA ILE A 23 -0.15 -5.77 6.77
C ILE A 23 -0.68 -7.00 6.03
N GLU A 24 -1.70 -7.65 6.60
CA GLU A 24 -2.42 -8.70 5.90
C GLU A 24 -3.54 -8.08 5.08
N VAL A 25 -3.61 -8.42 3.80
CA VAL A 25 -4.61 -7.86 2.89
C VAL A 25 -5.26 -8.96 2.05
N PRO A 26 -6.56 -8.80 1.70
CA PRO A 26 -7.20 -9.72 0.77
C PRO A 26 -6.72 -9.45 -0.67
N THR A 27 -6.57 -10.50 -1.45
CA THR A 27 -6.07 -10.38 -2.82
C THR A 27 -7.15 -10.10 -3.86
N GLU A 28 -8.42 -10.25 -3.48
CA GLU A 28 -9.55 -10.14 -4.40
C GLU A 28 -10.32 -8.82 -4.30
N VAL A 29 -9.79 -7.87 -3.54
CA VAL A 29 -10.38 -6.53 -3.39
C VAL A 29 -9.62 -5.57 -4.30
N ARG A 30 -10.33 -4.63 -4.90
CA ARG A 30 -9.71 -3.64 -5.80
C ARG A 30 -8.65 -2.82 -5.09
N THR A 31 -7.61 -2.49 -5.81
CA THR A 31 -6.45 -1.76 -5.26
C THR A 31 -6.86 -0.39 -4.73
N ASP A 32 -7.77 0.33 -5.39
CA ASP A 32 -8.23 1.64 -4.92
C ASP A 32 -8.91 1.55 -3.55
N ILE A 33 -9.69 0.48 -3.32
CA ILE A 33 -10.32 0.24 -2.02
C ILE A 33 -9.26 -0.12 -0.97
N LEU A 34 -8.32 -1.01 -1.33
CA LEU A 34 -7.24 -1.41 -0.43
C LEU A 34 -6.34 -0.24 -0.04
N THR A 35 -6.14 0.71 -0.96
CA THR A 35 -5.32 1.90 -0.67
C THR A 35 -5.87 2.67 0.54
N LYS A 36 -7.19 2.84 0.59
CA LYS A 36 -7.83 3.52 1.72
C LYS A 36 -7.63 2.77 3.03
N ASP A 37 -7.81 1.44 2.98
CA ASP A 37 -7.63 0.60 4.18
C ASP A 37 -6.18 0.61 4.65
N ILE A 38 -5.24 0.56 3.72
CA ILE A 38 -3.81 0.59 4.02
C ILE A 38 -3.43 1.92 4.67
N VAL A 39 -3.92 3.04 4.14
CA VAL A 39 -3.64 4.35 4.70
C VAL A 39 -4.20 4.46 6.12
N GLN A 40 -5.42 3.98 6.35
CA GLN A 40 -6.01 3.97 7.68
C GLN A 40 -5.20 3.12 8.67
N ALA A 41 -4.71 1.97 8.22
CA ALA A 41 -3.87 1.11 9.06
C ALA A 41 -2.57 1.81 9.43
N LEU A 42 -1.96 2.52 8.50
CA LEU A 42 -0.74 3.27 8.76
C LEU A 42 -0.97 4.45 9.71
N GLU A 43 -2.10 5.14 9.58
CA GLU A 43 -2.46 6.22 10.51
C GLU A 43 -2.52 5.70 11.94
N GLY A 44 -3.14 4.53 12.13
CA GLY A 44 -3.19 3.89 13.43
C GLY A 44 -1.82 3.50 13.95
N TYR A 45 -0.96 3.00 13.08
CA TYR A 45 0.39 2.58 13.43
C TYR A 45 1.29 3.77 13.77
N CYS A 46 1.23 4.82 12.98
CA CYS A 46 2.11 5.99 13.13
C CYS A 46 1.54 7.07 14.04
N LYS A 47 0.26 7.00 14.34
CA LYS A 47 -0.48 8.02 15.10
C LYS A 47 -0.40 9.40 14.47
N LYS A 48 -0.27 9.46 13.14
CA LYS A 48 -0.27 10.69 12.37
C LYS A 48 -1.32 10.62 11.27
N PRO A 49 -2.07 11.71 11.03
CA PRO A 49 -3.03 11.71 9.94
C PRO A 49 -2.33 11.61 8.60
N MET A 50 -2.89 10.80 7.71
CA MET A 50 -2.43 10.67 6.34
C MET A 50 -3.59 10.94 5.42
N LYS A 51 -3.37 11.66 4.34
CA LYS A 51 -4.43 11.92 3.39
C LYS A 51 -4.42 10.85 2.31
N ALA A 52 -5.52 10.11 2.21
CA ALA A 52 -5.75 9.18 1.10
C ALA A 52 -6.70 9.86 0.12
N ASP A 53 -6.16 10.74 -0.68
CA ASP A 53 -6.93 11.40 -1.74
C ASP A 53 -6.62 10.74 -3.09
N GLY A 54 -7.13 11.33 -4.16
CA GLY A 54 -6.94 10.79 -5.50
C GLY A 54 -5.49 10.79 -6.00
N GLY A 55 -4.58 11.42 -5.25
CA GLY A 55 -3.16 11.42 -5.59
C GLY A 55 -2.36 10.31 -4.95
N THR A 56 -2.97 9.51 -4.06
CA THR A 56 -2.26 8.43 -3.39
C THR A 56 -2.33 7.16 -4.22
N GLY A 57 -1.18 6.54 -4.46
CA GLY A 57 -1.10 5.30 -5.22
C GLY A 57 -0.21 4.27 -4.54
N LEU A 58 -0.19 3.07 -5.11
CA LEU A 58 0.65 1.98 -4.63
C LEU A 58 1.59 1.54 -5.76
N TYR A 59 2.83 1.26 -5.40
CA TYR A 59 3.88 0.87 -6.34
C TYR A 59 4.47 -0.47 -5.90
N LEU A 60 4.47 -1.44 -6.79
CA LEU A 60 5.00 -2.78 -6.51
C LEU A 60 6.50 -2.80 -6.82
N CYS A 61 7.31 -2.80 -5.77
CA CYS A 61 8.75 -2.67 -5.91
C CYS A 61 9.38 -3.84 -6.69
N ARG A 62 8.91 -5.06 -6.46
CA ARG A 62 9.48 -6.24 -7.13
C ARG A 62 9.37 -6.16 -8.65
N ARG A 63 8.30 -5.58 -9.17
CA ARG A 63 8.06 -5.47 -10.61
C ARG A 63 8.32 -4.07 -11.15
N GLU A 64 8.70 -3.15 -10.28
CA GLU A 64 8.96 -1.75 -10.64
C GLU A 64 7.78 -1.15 -11.42
N LYS A 65 6.58 -1.36 -10.89
CA LYS A 65 5.36 -0.99 -11.59
C LYS A 65 4.32 -0.41 -10.62
N ALA A 66 3.68 0.67 -11.03
CA ALA A 66 2.54 1.21 -10.29
C ALA A 66 1.35 0.26 -10.41
N LEU A 67 0.63 0.04 -9.33
CA LEU A 67 -0.55 -0.81 -9.34
C LEU A 67 -1.74 -0.04 -9.90
N GLU A 68 -2.51 -0.70 -10.74
CA GLU A 68 -3.71 -0.10 -11.35
C GLU A 68 -4.86 -0.10 -10.35
N PRO A 69 -5.51 1.06 -10.11
CA PRO A 69 -6.54 1.14 -9.06
C PRO A 69 -7.76 0.25 -9.31
N GLU A 70 -8.10 -0.02 -10.55
CA GLU A 70 -9.26 -0.85 -10.89
C GLU A 70 -9.00 -2.35 -10.75
N LYS A 71 -7.75 -2.77 -10.63
CA LYS A 71 -7.40 -4.18 -10.54
C LYS A 71 -7.21 -4.63 -9.10
N THR A 72 -7.43 -5.92 -8.87
CA THR A 72 -7.15 -6.52 -7.58
C THR A 72 -5.66 -6.85 -7.46
N PHE A 73 -5.21 -7.15 -6.26
CA PHE A 73 -3.82 -7.58 -6.05
C PHE A 73 -3.55 -8.90 -6.77
N ALA A 74 -4.54 -9.80 -6.83
CA ALA A 74 -4.39 -11.06 -7.56
C ALA A 74 -4.16 -10.80 -9.05
N GLU A 75 -4.92 -9.89 -9.65
CA GLU A 75 -4.77 -9.52 -11.05
C GLU A 75 -3.43 -8.83 -11.34
N SER A 76 -2.90 -8.11 -10.37
CA SER A 76 -1.62 -7.41 -10.48
C SER A 76 -0.43 -8.29 -10.09
N GLU A 77 -0.70 -9.55 -9.74
CA GLU A 77 0.31 -10.54 -9.38
C GLU A 77 1.15 -10.15 -8.15
N VAL A 78 0.52 -9.47 -7.20
CA VAL A 78 1.14 -9.17 -5.91
C VAL A 78 1.20 -10.48 -5.11
N ARG A 79 2.34 -10.74 -4.50
CA ARG A 79 2.60 -12.00 -3.79
C ARG A 79 2.87 -11.77 -2.31
N ASN A 80 2.68 -12.80 -1.52
CA ASN A 80 3.02 -12.78 -0.11
C ASN A 80 4.48 -12.37 0.08
N GLY A 81 4.72 -11.41 0.95
CA GLY A 81 6.07 -10.89 1.22
C GLY A 81 6.49 -9.74 0.30
N ASP A 82 5.67 -9.34 -0.66
CA ASP A 82 6.01 -8.23 -1.55
C ASP A 82 6.07 -6.90 -0.78
N ILE A 83 6.94 -6.03 -1.28
CA ILE A 83 7.08 -4.67 -0.74
C ILE A 83 6.28 -3.71 -1.63
N ILE A 84 5.39 -2.98 -1.00
CA ILE A 84 4.52 -2.00 -1.66
C ILE A 84 4.90 -0.61 -1.15
N LEU A 85 5.25 0.28 -2.07
CA LEU A 85 5.59 1.66 -1.74
C LEU A 85 4.36 2.54 -1.92
N ILE A 86 4.05 3.36 -0.92
CA ILE A 86 2.98 4.35 -1.06
C ILE A 86 3.54 5.58 -1.77
N THR A 87 2.90 5.96 -2.86
CA THR A 87 3.30 7.14 -3.64
C THR A 87 2.27 8.24 -3.47
N GLU A 88 2.72 9.46 -3.40
CA GLU A 88 1.88 10.65 -3.34
C GLU A 88 2.24 11.60 -4.47
N ASN A 89 1.23 12.21 -5.06
CA ASN A 89 1.41 13.23 -6.08
C ASN A 89 1.32 14.62 -5.46
#